data_e08999249bffddc1c6ecbd75e520e628
#
_entry.id   e08999249bffddc1c6ecbd75e520e628
#
_cell.length_a   1.000
_cell.length_b   1.000
_cell.length_c   1.000
_cell.angle_alpha   90.00
_cell.angle_beta   90.00
_cell.angle_gamma   90.00
#
_symmetry.space_group_name_H-M   'P 1'
#
loop_
_entity.id
_entity.type
_entity.pdbx_description
1 polymer ?
#
loop_
_entity_poly.entity_id
_entity_poly.type
_entity_poly.pdbx_seq_one_letter_code
_entity_poly.pdbx_strand_id
1 'polypeptide(L)'
;TLLDFDEEDGVKTKDPHIWFDVANWKLAAKAVYEGLAKADPAHKEDYKKRYDAYLTKLDETDAYVKAQAESIPKESRVLVTAHDAFNYFGEQFGLEVKAIQGVSTDSETGTKNISDLANFIVQRNIKAIFVESSVPKKSIEALQEAVKAKGKEVKIGGELYSDSLGDETHNTETYIKTVKANADTIVNALK
;
A
#
# COMPACT_ATOMS: atom_id res chain seq x y z
N THR A 1 -11.74 -1.75 10.48
CA THR A 1 -12.81 -0.82 9.98
C THR A 1 -12.58 -0.55 8.51
N LEU A 2 -13.67 -0.48 7.71
CA LEU A 2 -13.53 -0.12 6.29
C LEU A 2 -13.46 1.40 6.16
N LEU A 3 -12.45 1.88 5.43
CA LEU A 3 -12.29 3.28 5.12
C LEU A 3 -13.32 3.73 4.08
N ASP A 4 -13.85 4.93 4.24
CA ASP A 4 -14.66 5.60 3.23
C ASP A 4 -13.75 6.34 2.26
N PHE A 5 -14.12 6.33 1.00
CA PHE A 5 -13.48 7.08 -0.05
C PHE A 5 -14.53 7.99 -0.73
N ASP A 6 -14.20 9.26 -0.88
CA ASP A 6 -15.06 10.21 -1.60
C ASP A 6 -14.63 10.24 -3.07
N GLU A 7 -15.52 9.81 -3.98
CA GLU A 7 -15.33 9.98 -5.42
C GLU A 7 -15.58 11.44 -5.83
N GLU A 8 -15.02 11.86 -6.96
CA GLU A 8 -15.17 13.22 -7.50
C GLU A 8 -16.65 13.62 -7.69
N ASP A 9 -17.54 12.65 -7.86
CA ASP A 9 -18.99 12.84 -8.01
C ASP A 9 -19.76 12.98 -6.68
N GLY A 10 -19.05 12.97 -5.55
CA GLY A 10 -19.65 13.05 -4.20
C GLY A 10 -20.34 11.75 -3.75
N VAL A 11 -20.12 10.66 -4.46
CA VAL A 11 -20.56 9.32 -4.05
C VAL A 11 -19.54 8.73 -3.08
N LYS A 12 -20.03 8.34 -1.88
CA LYS A 12 -19.16 7.64 -0.90
C LYS A 12 -19.11 6.17 -1.24
N THR A 13 -17.92 5.69 -1.54
CA THR A 13 -17.63 4.27 -1.70
C THR A 13 -16.67 3.78 -0.61
N LYS A 14 -16.50 2.47 -0.51
CA LYS A 14 -15.48 1.90 0.39
C LYS A 14 -14.18 1.72 -0.37
N ASP A 15 -13.08 2.11 0.25
CA ASP A 15 -11.75 1.82 -0.26
C ASP A 15 -11.56 0.30 -0.34
N PRO A 16 -11.33 -0.26 -1.56
CA PRO A 16 -11.24 -1.71 -1.74
C PRO A 16 -9.91 -2.30 -1.26
N HIS A 17 -8.86 -1.49 -1.01
CA HIS A 17 -7.48 -1.93 -0.75
C HIS A 17 -7.29 -2.45 0.69
N ILE A 18 -8.26 -3.25 1.17
CA ILE A 18 -8.31 -3.78 2.54
C ILE A 18 -7.10 -4.66 2.91
N TRP A 19 -6.41 -5.22 1.91
CA TRP A 19 -5.27 -6.12 2.13
C TRP A 19 -4.06 -5.44 2.76
N PHE A 20 -3.98 -4.12 2.76
CA PHE A 20 -2.91 -3.39 3.43
C PHE A 20 -3.14 -3.19 4.94
N ASP A 21 -4.30 -3.58 5.46
CA ASP A 21 -4.56 -3.74 6.89
C ASP A 21 -4.59 -5.23 7.24
N VAL A 22 -3.60 -5.68 8.01
CA VAL A 22 -3.48 -7.09 8.41
C VAL A 22 -4.71 -7.56 9.20
N ALA A 23 -5.37 -6.69 9.97
CA ALA A 23 -6.58 -7.05 10.70
C ALA A 23 -7.75 -7.34 9.74
N ASN A 24 -7.92 -6.53 8.69
CA ASN A 24 -8.89 -6.79 7.63
C ASN A 24 -8.54 -8.07 6.85
N TRP A 25 -7.25 -8.29 6.56
CA TRP A 25 -6.81 -9.52 5.90
C TRP A 25 -7.07 -10.80 6.71
N LYS A 26 -6.98 -10.72 8.04
CA LYS A 26 -7.40 -11.83 8.92
C LYS A 26 -8.88 -12.15 8.80
N LEU A 27 -9.75 -11.13 8.62
CA LEU A 27 -11.18 -11.34 8.37
C LEU A 27 -11.42 -12.02 7.02
N ALA A 28 -10.68 -11.62 5.97
CA ALA A 28 -10.73 -12.30 4.68
C ALA A 28 -10.26 -13.77 4.78
N ALA A 29 -9.15 -14.03 5.47
CA ALA A 29 -8.67 -15.39 5.73
C ALA A 29 -9.68 -16.23 6.51
N LYS A 30 -10.40 -15.63 7.47
CA LYS A 30 -11.49 -16.30 8.21
C LYS A 30 -12.62 -16.71 7.28
N ALA A 31 -13.05 -15.81 6.39
CA ALA A 31 -14.11 -16.10 5.43
C ALA A 31 -13.73 -17.27 4.50
N VAL A 32 -12.46 -17.31 4.06
CA VAL A 32 -11.93 -18.42 3.26
C VAL A 32 -11.98 -19.74 4.05
N TYR A 33 -11.49 -19.75 5.29
CA TYR A 33 -11.56 -20.92 6.17
C TYR A 33 -12.99 -21.42 6.36
N GLU A 34 -13.93 -20.52 6.70
CA GLU A 34 -15.34 -20.87 6.91
C GLU A 34 -15.99 -21.41 5.64
N GLY A 35 -15.67 -20.84 4.48
CA GLY A 35 -16.11 -21.33 3.18
C GLY A 35 -15.61 -22.73 2.87
N LEU A 36 -14.32 -23.02 3.08
CA LEU A 36 -13.73 -24.33 2.88
C LEU A 36 -14.31 -25.38 3.86
N ALA A 37 -14.42 -25.03 5.15
CA ALA A 37 -14.99 -25.91 6.17
C ALA A 37 -16.46 -26.28 5.91
N LYS A 38 -17.21 -25.37 5.26
CA LYS A 38 -18.60 -25.62 4.83
C LYS A 38 -18.67 -26.50 3.58
N ALA A 39 -17.79 -26.24 2.60
CA ALA A 39 -17.77 -26.96 1.32
C ALA A 39 -17.24 -28.40 1.48
N ASP A 40 -16.28 -28.61 2.38
CA ASP A 40 -15.63 -29.90 2.65
C ASP A 40 -15.49 -30.13 4.17
N PRO A 41 -16.60 -30.55 4.83
CA PRO A 41 -16.61 -30.79 6.27
C PRO A 41 -15.66 -31.89 6.75
N ALA A 42 -15.30 -32.83 5.86
CA ALA A 42 -14.43 -33.95 6.20
C ALA A 42 -13.01 -33.52 6.57
N HIS A 43 -12.55 -32.40 5.99
CA HIS A 43 -11.20 -31.84 6.23
C HIS A 43 -11.22 -30.56 7.07
N LYS A 44 -12.33 -30.26 7.75
CA LYS A 44 -12.50 -29.04 8.55
C LYS A 44 -11.38 -28.80 9.56
N GLU A 45 -10.91 -29.84 10.25
CA GLU A 45 -9.85 -29.72 11.25
C GLU A 45 -8.49 -29.39 10.61
N ASP A 46 -8.20 -29.91 9.43
CA ASP A 46 -6.99 -29.58 8.68
C ASP A 46 -7.01 -28.12 8.21
N TYR A 47 -8.16 -27.64 7.72
CA TYR A 47 -8.35 -26.23 7.37
C TYR A 47 -8.19 -25.34 8.59
N LYS A 48 -8.75 -25.73 9.74
CA LYS A 48 -8.62 -24.98 11.00
C LYS A 48 -7.17 -24.85 11.42
N LYS A 49 -6.42 -25.94 11.41
CA LYS A 49 -4.99 -25.96 11.76
C LYS A 49 -4.17 -25.04 10.86
N ARG A 50 -4.43 -25.06 9.54
CA ARG A 50 -3.74 -24.19 8.58
C ARG A 50 -4.11 -22.72 8.78
N TYR A 51 -5.39 -22.44 9.03
CA TYR A 51 -5.88 -21.11 9.32
C TYR A 51 -5.22 -20.54 10.59
N ASP A 52 -5.20 -21.29 11.70
CA ASP A 52 -4.58 -20.85 12.94
C ASP A 52 -3.08 -20.57 12.77
N ALA A 53 -2.37 -21.45 12.06
CA ALA A 53 -0.96 -21.24 11.74
C ALA A 53 -0.73 -19.99 10.86
N TYR A 54 -1.67 -19.69 9.94
CA TYR A 54 -1.61 -18.51 9.11
C TYR A 54 -1.86 -17.22 9.91
N LEU A 55 -2.82 -17.24 10.86
CA LEU A 55 -3.05 -16.10 11.76
C LEU A 55 -1.79 -15.74 12.55
N THR A 56 -1.06 -16.72 13.08
CA THR A 56 0.20 -16.47 13.79
C THR A 56 1.21 -15.75 12.89
N LYS A 57 1.37 -16.20 11.63
CA LYS A 57 2.25 -15.56 10.67
C LYS A 57 1.80 -14.13 10.30
N LEU A 58 0.49 -13.88 10.28
CA LEU A 58 -0.05 -12.53 10.06
C LEU A 58 0.25 -11.62 11.24
N ASP A 59 0.16 -12.10 12.51
CA ASP A 59 0.55 -11.33 13.69
C ASP A 59 2.04 -10.96 13.67
N GLU A 60 2.90 -11.90 13.30
CA GLU A 60 4.34 -11.65 13.13
C GLU A 60 4.63 -10.64 12.02
N THR A 61 3.84 -10.68 10.93
CA THR A 61 3.97 -9.74 9.82
C THR A 61 3.55 -8.34 10.23
N ASP A 62 2.43 -8.20 10.92
CA ASP A 62 1.96 -6.91 11.44
C ASP A 62 2.99 -6.27 12.37
N ALA A 63 3.50 -7.05 13.33
CA ALA A 63 4.54 -6.58 14.25
C ALA A 63 5.82 -6.16 13.51
N TYR A 64 6.23 -6.91 12.48
CA TYR A 64 7.37 -6.58 11.65
C TYR A 64 7.19 -5.24 10.93
N VAL A 65 6.08 -5.08 10.19
CA VAL A 65 5.80 -3.85 9.43
C VAL A 65 5.70 -2.64 10.35
N LYS A 66 5.06 -2.79 11.52
CA LYS A 66 4.96 -1.74 12.52
C LYS A 66 6.33 -1.29 13.01
N ALA A 67 7.19 -2.22 13.39
CA ALA A 67 8.55 -1.92 13.83
C ALA A 67 9.37 -1.21 12.73
N GLN A 68 9.21 -1.63 11.48
CA GLN A 68 9.84 -0.99 10.33
C GLN A 68 9.33 0.44 10.15
N ALA A 69 8.02 0.65 10.12
CA ALA A 69 7.42 1.98 9.97
C ALA A 69 7.78 2.93 11.11
N GLU A 70 7.84 2.44 12.36
CA GLU A 70 8.25 3.22 13.52
C GLU A 70 9.72 3.68 13.43
N SER A 71 10.55 3.02 12.64
CA SER A 71 11.95 3.40 12.41
C SER A 71 12.12 4.59 11.46
N ILE A 72 11.07 4.99 10.72
CA ILE A 72 11.08 6.18 9.88
C ILE A 72 10.91 7.41 10.80
N PRO A 73 11.74 8.47 10.66
CA PRO A 73 11.53 9.73 11.37
C PRO A 73 10.12 10.26 11.12
N LYS A 74 9.46 10.80 12.15
CA LYS A 74 8.05 11.23 12.05
C LYS A 74 7.81 12.23 10.92
N GLU A 75 8.73 13.15 10.72
CA GLU A 75 8.71 14.15 9.66
C GLU A 75 8.84 13.56 8.25
N SER A 76 9.41 12.36 8.14
CA SER A 76 9.60 11.63 6.88
C SER A 76 8.46 10.65 6.57
N ARG A 77 7.48 10.47 7.46
CA ARG A 77 6.37 9.50 7.29
C ARG A 77 5.32 9.99 6.31
N VAL A 78 5.73 10.23 5.08
CA VAL A 78 4.85 10.60 3.97
C VAL A 78 5.12 9.63 2.81
N LEU A 79 4.10 8.90 2.43
CA LEU A 79 4.12 7.93 1.34
C LEU A 79 3.44 8.55 0.11
N VAL A 80 4.19 8.75 -0.97
CA VAL A 80 3.68 9.32 -2.22
C VAL A 80 3.72 8.25 -3.31
N THR A 81 2.55 7.91 -3.86
CA THR A 81 2.32 6.79 -4.79
C THR A 81 1.64 7.24 -6.08
N ALA A 82 1.53 6.35 -7.05
CA ALA A 82 0.87 6.63 -8.33
C ALA A 82 -0.65 6.67 -8.18
N HIS A 83 -1.27 5.68 -7.50
CA HIS A 83 -2.69 5.71 -7.20
C HIS A 83 -2.96 5.51 -5.70
N ASP A 84 -4.19 5.76 -5.28
CA ASP A 84 -4.57 5.85 -3.86
C ASP A 84 -4.94 4.48 -3.26
N ALA A 85 -3.95 3.56 -3.23
CA ALA A 85 -4.12 2.20 -2.74
C ALA A 85 -3.63 1.98 -1.29
N PHE A 86 -2.88 2.91 -0.71
CA PHE A 86 -2.15 2.68 0.53
C PHE A 86 -2.77 3.34 1.77
N ASN A 87 -4.04 3.77 1.71
CA ASN A 87 -4.70 4.45 2.83
C ASN A 87 -4.77 3.58 4.09
N TYR A 88 -5.13 2.31 3.94
CA TYR A 88 -5.14 1.35 5.05
C TYR A 88 -3.74 1.15 5.64
N PHE A 89 -2.70 1.10 4.78
CA PHE A 89 -1.32 1.02 5.24
C PHE A 89 -0.92 2.27 6.02
N GLY A 90 -1.28 3.44 5.50
CA GLY A 90 -1.01 4.73 6.16
C GLY A 90 -1.68 4.83 7.52
N GLU A 91 -2.95 4.45 7.64
CA GLU A 91 -3.69 4.46 8.90
C GLU A 91 -3.12 3.45 9.90
N GLN A 92 -2.83 2.22 9.44
CA GLN A 92 -2.31 1.15 10.29
C GLN A 92 -0.92 1.47 10.86
N PHE A 93 -0.05 2.08 10.06
CA PHE A 93 1.37 2.23 10.38
C PHE A 93 1.82 3.68 10.59
N GLY A 94 0.89 4.64 10.55
CA GLY A 94 1.13 6.04 10.87
C GLY A 94 1.89 6.82 9.81
N LEU A 95 1.60 6.59 8.52
CA LEU A 95 2.10 7.38 7.40
C LEU A 95 0.99 8.26 6.81
N GLU A 96 1.31 9.48 6.42
CA GLU A 96 0.46 10.30 5.57
C GLU A 96 0.57 9.79 4.13
N VAL A 97 -0.54 9.43 3.50
CA VAL A 97 -0.57 8.92 2.12
C VAL A 97 -1.03 10.02 1.17
N LYS A 98 -0.35 10.15 0.04
CA LYS A 98 -0.69 11.03 -1.07
C LYS A 98 -0.53 10.27 -2.38
N ALA A 99 -1.49 10.42 -3.27
CA ALA A 99 -1.44 9.78 -4.59
C ALA A 99 -1.70 10.79 -5.71
N ILE A 100 -1.23 10.45 -6.91
CA ILE A 100 -1.48 11.27 -8.12
C ILE A 100 -2.90 11.02 -8.63
N GLN A 101 -3.32 9.74 -8.65
CA GLN A 101 -4.65 9.29 -9.08
C GLN A 101 -5.48 8.87 -7.86
N GLY A 102 -6.81 8.84 -8.04
CA GLY A 102 -7.73 8.31 -7.05
C GLY A 102 -7.59 6.79 -6.85
N VAL A 103 -8.56 6.21 -6.14
CA VAL A 103 -8.63 4.76 -5.83
C VAL A 103 -8.73 3.89 -7.10
N SER A 104 -9.40 4.38 -8.15
CA SER A 104 -9.46 3.69 -9.44
C SER A 104 -8.25 4.02 -10.31
N THR A 105 -7.63 2.98 -10.88
CA THR A 105 -6.53 3.12 -11.85
C THR A 105 -7.01 3.60 -13.22
N ASP A 106 -8.31 3.60 -13.48
CA ASP A 106 -8.92 4.09 -14.73
C ASP A 106 -9.11 5.63 -14.73
N SER A 107 -8.95 6.30 -13.59
CA SER A 107 -9.08 7.75 -13.50
C SER A 107 -7.90 8.46 -14.17
N GLU A 108 -8.20 9.43 -15.05
CA GLU A 108 -7.16 10.23 -15.70
C GLU A 108 -6.43 11.13 -14.69
N THR A 109 -5.10 11.13 -14.78
CA THR A 109 -4.27 12.02 -13.97
C THR A 109 -4.37 13.46 -14.49
N GLY A 110 -5.04 14.33 -13.75
CA GLY A 110 -5.09 15.76 -14.07
C GLY A 110 -3.73 16.46 -13.87
N THR A 111 -3.35 17.34 -14.81
CA THR A 111 -2.11 18.12 -14.73
C THR A 111 -2.06 18.98 -13.44
N LYS A 112 -3.22 19.38 -12.95
CA LYS A 112 -3.36 20.13 -11.69
C LYS A 112 -2.91 19.26 -10.50
N ASN A 113 -3.33 18.00 -10.44
CA ASN A 113 -2.98 17.09 -9.34
C ASN A 113 -1.45 16.89 -9.25
N ILE A 114 -0.78 16.73 -10.39
CA ILE A 114 0.69 16.63 -10.44
C ILE A 114 1.35 17.93 -9.92
N SER A 115 0.84 19.10 -10.33
CA SER A 115 1.40 20.38 -9.89
C SER A 115 1.22 20.63 -8.39
N ASP A 116 0.05 20.31 -7.86
CA ASP A 116 -0.28 20.48 -6.44
C ASP A 116 0.55 19.51 -5.58
N LEU A 117 0.69 18.27 -6.02
CA LEU A 117 1.51 17.27 -5.33
C LEU A 117 3.00 17.62 -5.40
N ALA A 118 3.48 18.16 -6.53
CA ALA A 118 4.86 18.64 -6.64
C ALA A 118 5.14 19.81 -5.68
N ASN A 119 4.17 20.74 -5.49
CA ASN A 119 4.28 21.81 -4.48
C ASN A 119 4.36 21.21 -3.07
N PHE A 120 3.51 20.25 -2.76
CA PHE A 120 3.51 19.56 -1.47
C PHE A 120 4.87 18.87 -1.18
N ILE A 121 5.42 18.14 -2.17
CA ILE A 121 6.72 17.48 -2.07
C ILE A 121 7.83 18.47 -1.76
N VAL A 122 7.84 19.61 -2.48
CA VAL A 122 8.84 20.67 -2.29
C VAL A 122 8.72 21.29 -0.90
N GLN A 123 7.50 21.65 -0.46
CA GLN A 123 7.24 22.28 0.83
C GLN A 123 7.59 21.38 2.01
N ARG A 124 7.27 20.09 1.90
CA ARG A 124 7.50 19.10 2.95
C ARG A 124 8.88 18.45 2.86
N ASN A 125 9.69 18.80 1.86
CA ASN A 125 11.01 18.23 1.60
C ASN A 125 10.99 16.68 1.56
N ILE A 126 10.00 16.14 0.84
CA ILE A 126 9.82 14.67 0.69
C ILE A 126 11.01 14.10 -0.07
N LYS A 127 11.62 13.04 0.47
CA LYS A 127 12.85 12.45 -0.07
C LYS A 127 12.63 11.50 -1.24
N ALA A 128 11.50 10.77 -1.20
CA ALA A 128 11.20 9.71 -2.16
C ALA A 128 9.71 9.63 -2.50
N ILE A 129 9.43 9.23 -3.74
CA ILE A 129 8.12 8.86 -4.29
C ILE A 129 8.22 7.45 -4.88
N PHE A 130 7.11 6.75 -5.05
CA PHE A 130 7.14 5.33 -5.38
C PHE A 130 6.36 5.05 -6.66
N VAL A 131 6.93 4.20 -7.52
CA VAL A 131 6.20 3.57 -8.63
C VAL A 131 5.46 2.34 -8.13
N GLU A 132 4.51 1.85 -8.91
CA GLU A 132 3.71 0.68 -8.56
C GLU A 132 3.72 -0.33 -9.71
N SER A 133 3.64 -1.63 -9.36
CA SER A 133 3.64 -2.71 -10.34
C SER A 133 2.38 -2.73 -11.22
N SER A 134 1.26 -2.19 -10.73
CA SER A 134 -0.05 -2.18 -11.39
C SER A 134 -0.33 -0.90 -12.19
N VAL A 135 0.50 0.15 -12.07
CA VAL A 135 0.27 1.45 -12.70
C VAL A 135 1.46 1.86 -13.57
N PRO A 136 1.26 2.46 -14.77
CA PRO A 136 2.34 2.94 -15.61
C PRO A 136 3.24 3.96 -14.88
N LYS A 137 4.55 3.81 -14.99
CA LYS A 137 5.56 4.67 -14.32
C LYS A 137 5.53 6.13 -14.74
N LYS A 138 4.93 6.43 -15.90
CA LYS A 138 4.89 7.78 -16.50
C LYS A 138 4.33 8.87 -15.58
N SER A 139 3.34 8.55 -14.75
CA SER A 139 2.73 9.53 -13.84
C SER A 139 3.71 9.95 -12.74
N ILE A 140 4.45 9.00 -12.18
CA ILE A 140 5.50 9.25 -11.17
C ILE A 140 6.71 9.96 -11.79
N GLU A 141 7.11 9.60 -13.00
CA GLU A 141 8.17 10.29 -13.73
C GLU A 141 7.79 11.76 -14.03
N ALA A 142 6.54 12.01 -14.44
CA ALA A 142 6.02 13.36 -14.64
C ALA A 142 6.00 14.18 -13.33
N LEU A 143 5.64 13.56 -12.20
CA LEU A 143 5.72 14.19 -10.89
C LEU A 143 7.16 14.54 -10.51
N GLN A 144 8.11 13.63 -10.74
CA GLN A 144 9.53 13.86 -10.49
C GLN A 144 10.06 15.06 -11.30
N GLU A 145 9.72 15.14 -12.59
CA GLU A 145 10.10 16.27 -13.43
C GLU A 145 9.43 17.59 -13.00
N ALA A 146 8.17 17.54 -12.54
CA ALA A 146 7.49 18.71 -11.99
C ALA A 146 8.15 19.24 -10.70
N VAL A 147 8.64 18.35 -9.83
CA VAL A 147 9.42 18.71 -8.65
C VAL A 147 10.76 19.34 -9.04
N LYS A 148 11.45 18.75 -10.01
CA LYS A 148 12.72 19.24 -10.55
C LYS A 148 12.57 20.63 -11.18
N ALA A 149 11.49 20.90 -11.93
CA ALA A 149 11.17 22.22 -12.48
C ALA A 149 10.99 23.31 -11.40
N LYS A 150 10.70 22.91 -10.15
CA LYS A 150 10.60 23.79 -8.98
C LYS A 150 11.94 23.95 -8.22
N GLY A 151 13.04 23.43 -8.77
CA GLY A 151 14.39 23.56 -8.21
C GLY A 151 14.69 22.61 -7.05
N LYS A 152 13.94 21.51 -6.94
CA LYS A 152 14.17 20.46 -5.95
C LYS A 152 14.30 19.09 -6.63
N GLU A 153 14.93 18.16 -5.95
CA GLU A 153 15.01 16.77 -6.40
C GLU A 153 14.25 15.86 -5.45
N VAL A 154 13.55 14.88 -6.03
CA VAL A 154 12.93 13.77 -5.30
C VAL A 154 13.34 12.47 -5.99
N LYS A 155 13.65 11.43 -5.21
CA LYS A 155 14.07 10.14 -5.74
C LYS A 155 12.86 9.22 -5.96
N ILE A 156 12.95 8.32 -6.95
CA ILE A 156 12.09 7.15 -7.01
C ILE A 156 12.66 6.14 -6.01
N GLY A 157 11.92 5.92 -4.92
CA GLY A 157 12.35 5.11 -3.78
C GLY A 157 12.30 3.61 -4.04
N GLY A 158 11.57 3.19 -5.07
CA GLY A 158 11.40 1.81 -5.48
C GLY A 158 10.02 1.55 -6.06
N GLU A 159 9.77 0.27 -6.39
CA GLU A 159 8.48 -0.22 -6.88
C GLU A 159 7.73 -0.92 -5.74
N LEU A 160 6.44 -0.59 -5.61
CA LEU A 160 5.52 -1.20 -4.65
C LEU A 160 4.51 -2.09 -5.37
N TYR A 161 4.16 -3.18 -4.74
CA TYR A 161 3.08 -4.06 -5.18
C TYR A 161 1.78 -3.56 -4.56
N SER A 162 0.90 -2.95 -5.36
CA SER A 162 -0.38 -2.42 -4.89
C SER A 162 -1.55 -3.39 -5.08
N ASP A 163 -1.91 -3.72 -6.32
CA ASP A 163 -3.09 -4.53 -6.65
C ASP A 163 -2.78 -5.98 -7.01
N SER A 164 -1.52 -6.38 -6.90
CA SER A 164 -1.06 -7.73 -7.18
C SER A 164 0.04 -8.17 -6.23
N LEU A 165 0.25 -9.45 -6.15
CA LEU A 165 1.46 -10.01 -5.57
C LEU A 165 2.62 -9.85 -6.55
N GLY A 166 3.84 -9.95 -6.05
CA GLY A 166 5.01 -10.11 -6.90
C GLY A 166 5.22 -11.57 -7.31
N ASP A 167 6.45 -11.94 -7.58
CA ASP A 167 6.83 -13.26 -8.09
C ASP A 167 7.91 -13.95 -7.25
N GLU A 168 8.21 -15.21 -7.59
CA GLU A 168 9.24 -16.01 -6.91
C GLU A 168 10.65 -15.45 -7.12
N THR A 169 10.92 -14.82 -8.26
CA THR A 169 12.23 -14.24 -8.59
C THR A 169 12.61 -13.12 -7.61
N HIS A 170 11.60 -12.34 -7.22
CA HIS A 170 11.73 -11.24 -6.26
C HIS A 170 11.40 -11.65 -4.82
N ASN A 171 11.06 -12.92 -4.58
CA ASN A 171 10.61 -13.44 -3.28
C ASN A 171 9.39 -12.69 -2.73
N THR A 172 8.41 -12.39 -3.59
CA THR A 172 7.21 -11.61 -3.31
C THR A 172 5.92 -12.31 -3.75
N GLU A 173 5.95 -13.62 -3.99
CA GLU A 173 4.86 -14.43 -4.53
C GLU A 173 3.74 -14.72 -3.52
N THR A 174 3.89 -14.33 -2.25
CA THR A 174 2.85 -14.51 -1.22
C THR A 174 2.53 -13.19 -0.53
N TYR A 175 1.31 -13.07 0.00
CA TYR A 175 0.87 -11.90 0.76
C TYR A 175 1.90 -11.42 1.80
N ILE A 176 2.36 -12.33 2.66
CA ILE A 176 3.31 -12.00 3.73
C ILE A 176 4.63 -11.45 3.17
N LYS A 177 5.14 -12.08 2.12
CA LYS A 177 6.39 -11.65 1.47
C LYS A 177 6.22 -10.31 0.78
N THR A 178 5.10 -10.12 0.06
CA THR A 178 4.79 -8.86 -0.63
C THR A 178 4.65 -7.70 0.36
N VAL A 179 3.90 -7.87 1.44
CA VAL A 179 3.70 -6.82 2.44
C VAL A 179 5.02 -6.44 3.13
N LYS A 180 5.85 -7.42 3.46
CA LYS A 180 7.19 -7.17 4.04
C LYS A 180 8.10 -6.45 3.04
N ALA A 181 8.13 -6.87 1.78
CA ALA A 181 8.93 -6.22 0.73
C ALA A 181 8.51 -4.76 0.50
N ASN A 182 7.20 -4.49 0.48
CA ASN A 182 6.69 -3.11 0.41
C ASN A 182 7.16 -2.28 1.61
N ALA A 183 7.03 -2.81 2.82
CA ALA A 183 7.49 -2.12 4.03
C ALA A 183 8.99 -1.81 3.98
N ASP A 184 9.81 -2.79 3.57
CA ASP A 184 11.27 -2.61 3.46
C ASP A 184 11.62 -1.56 2.40
N THR A 185 10.95 -1.58 1.25
CA THR A 185 11.13 -0.60 0.16
C THR A 185 10.81 0.82 0.65
N ILE A 186 9.66 0.99 1.32
CA ILE A 186 9.24 2.29 1.87
C ILE A 186 10.24 2.78 2.92
N VAL A 187 10.60 1.94 3.86
CA VAL A 187 11.48 2.30 4.98
C VAL A 187 12.88 2.67 4.49
N ASN A 188 13.45 1.90 3.57
CA ASN A 188 14.78 2.16 3.02
C ASN A 188 14.86 3.50 2.26
N ALA A 189 13.75 3.93 1.65
CA ALA A 189 13.71 5.17 0.89
C ALA A 189 13.40 6.42 1.75
N LEU A 190 12.69 6.25 2.88
CA LEU A 190 12.22 7.36 3.71
C LEU A 190 13.11 7.63 4.95
N LYS A 191 13.97 6.72 5.32
CA LYS A 191 15.02 6.95 6.33
C LYS A 191 16.12 7.86 5.78
#